data_d50fdb89214a516afdb05beeb0e52a43
#
_entry.id   d50fdb89214a516afdb05beeb0e52a43
#
_cell.length_a   1.000
_cell.length_b   1.000
_cell.length_c   1.000
_cell.angle_alpha   90.00
_cell.angle_beta   90.00
_cell.angle_gamma   90.00
#
_symmetry.space_group_name_H-M   'P 1'
#
loop_
_entity.id
_entity.type
_entity.pdbx_description
1 polymer ?
#
loop_
_entity_poly.entity_id
_entity_poly.type
_entity_poly.pdbx_seq_one_letter_code
_entity_poly.pdbx_strand_id
1 'polypeptide(L)'
;MNYRSTRSNETVTAEEALLKGLAADGGLYVPEQLPDPFLDADVLKAMSYEELAAFVLHHFLTDITLKDLSKLTHDAYTGTFDTSEIVPVKTLSESFSMAEMFHGRTCAFKDLALSCLLYTSDA
;
A
#
# COMPACT_ATOMS: atom_id res chain seq x y z
N MET A 1 13.63 0.59 7.63
CA MET A 1 14.17 0.65 6.25
C MET A 1 14.51 2.08 5.94
N ASN A 2 15.65 2.33 5.26
CA ASN A 2 16.00 3.69 4.83
C ASN A 2 15.56 3.94 3.40
N TYR A 3 15.24 5.19 3.13
CA TYR A 3 14.84 5.70 1.83
C TYR A 3 15.82 6.77 1.38
N ARG A 4 16.17 6.81 0.11
CA ARG A 4 17.11 7.76 -0.48
C ARG A 4 16.43 8.56 -1.59
N SER A 5 16.80 9.85 -1.71
CA SER A 5 16.37 10.66 -2.84
C SER A 5 16.90 10.11 -4.17
N THR A 6 16.09 10.19 -5.22
CA THR A 6 16.51 9.85 -6.59
C THR A 6 17.46 10.86 -7.19
N ARG A 7 17.68 12.02 -6.55
CA ARG A 7 18.51 13.12 -7.07
C ARG A 7 19.75 13.43 -6.22
N SER A 8 19.79 12.94 -4.98
CA SER A 8 20.92 13.17 -4.06
C SER A 8 21.17 11.94 -3.19
N ASN A 9 22.12 12.08 -2.26
CA ASN A 9 22.38 11.09 -1.22
C ASN A 9 21.60 11.37 0.08
N GLU A 10 20.59 12.24 0.05
CA GLU A 10 19.71 12.45 1.20
C GLU A 10 19.03 11.13 1.56
N THR A 11 19.22 10.70 2.79
CA THR A 11 18.62 9.47 3.33
C THR A 11 17.72 9.81 4.51
N VAL A 12 16.56 9.19 4.56
CA VAL A 12 15.54 9.38 5.60
C VAL A 12 14.94 8.03 6.01
N THR A 13 14.23 8.02 7.13
CA THR A 13 13.45 6.84 7.55
C THR A 13 12.20 6.66 6.65
N ALA A 14 11.53 5.51 6.74
CA ALA A 14 10.30 5.27 6.00
C ALA A 14 9.19 6.25 6.41
N GLU A 15 9.04 6.51 7.71
CA GLU A 15 8.08 7.48 8.25
C GLU A 15 8.36 8.90 7.74
N GLU A 16 9.63 9.34 7.80
CA GLU A 16 10.01 10.66 7.28
C GLU A 16 9.78 10.79 5.77
N ALA A 17 10.07 9.75 4.99
CA ALA A 17 9.80 9.73 3.55
C ALA A 17 8.31 9.89 3.25
N LEU A 18 7.46 9.21 4.01
CA LEU A 18 6.00 9.29 3.88
C LEU A 18 5.50 10.70 4.20
N LEU A 19 5.92 11.29 5.33
CA LEU A 19 5.49 12.61 5.77
C LEU A 19 5.99 13.73 4.86
N LYS A 20 7.23 13.66 4.38
CA LYS A 20 7.80 14.66 3.47
C LYS A 20 7.22 14.59 2.06
N GLY A 21 6.89 13.39 1.58
CA GLY A 21 6.44 13.12 0.21
C GLY A 21 7.53 13.29 -0.84
N LEU A 22 8.15 14.47 -0.94
CA LEU A 22 9.25 14.77 -1.84
C LEU A 22 10.52 15.14 -1.06
N ALA A 23 11.68 14.79 -1.61
CA ALA A 23 12.96 15.23 -1.07
C ALA A 23 13.18 16.73 -1.32
N ALA A 24 14.06 17.36 -0.52
CA ALA A 24 14.34 18.79 -0.61
C ALA A 24 14.89 19.22 -1.99
N ASP A 25 15.53 18.30 -2.71
CA ASP A 25 16.05 18.49 -4.08
C ASP A 25 15.00 18.22 -5.18
N GLY A 26 13.73 17.95 -4.80
CA GLY A 26 12.64 17.60 -5.71
C GLY A 26 12.71 16.16 -6.24
N GLY A 27 13.57 15.31 -5.67
CA GLY A 27 13.63 13.87 -5.95
C GLY A 27 12.48 13.11 -5.25
N LEU A 28 12.26 11.88 -5.70
CA LEU A 28 11.38 10.93 -5.01
C LEU A 28 12.21 10.12 -4.01
N TYR A 29 11.60 9.75 -2.90
CA TYR A 29 12.19 8.79 -1.99
C TYR A 29 11.95 7.37 -2.48
N VAL A 30 13.04 6.61 -2.62
CA VAL A 30 13.01 5.18 -2.98
C VAL A 30 13.71 4.38 -1.88
N PRO A 31 13.28 3.16 -1.56
CA PRO A 31 13.97 2.33 -0.59
C PRO A 31 15.40 2.05 -1.06
N GLU A 32 16.39 2.11 -0.16
CA GLU A 32 17.79 1.79 -0.48
C GLU A 32 17.98 0.33 -0.90
N GLN A 33 17.13 -0.54 -0.36
CA GLN A 33 17.09 -1.95 -0.71
C GLN A 33 15.63 -2.36 -0.88
N LEU A 34 15.30 -3.04 -1.98
CA LEU A 34 13.99 -3.64 -2.12
C LEU A 34 13.86 -4.80 -1.13
N PRO A 35 12.73 -4.92 -0.44
CA PRO A 35 12.48 -6.10 0.41
C PRO A 35 12.47 -7.35 -0.47
N ASP A 36 12.95 -8.47 0.08
CA ASP A 36 12.81 -9.76 -0.56
C ASP A 36 11.35 -10.20 -0.45
N PRO A 37 10.60 -10.23 -1.55
CA PRO A 37 9.17 -10.53 -1.51
C PRO A 37 8.92 -12.04 -1.55
N PHE A 38 9.70 -12.85 -0.83
CA PHE A 38 9.42 -14.28 -0.78
C PHE A 38 8.06 -14.52 -0.09
N LEU A 39 7.02 -14.51 -0.89
CA LEU A 39 5.64 -14.72 -0.48
C LEU A 39 5.18 -16.07 -1.01
N ASP A 40 4.86 -16.98 -0.11
CA ASP A 40 4.19 -18.23 -0.48
C ASP A 40 2.80 -17.89 -1.04
N ALA A 41 2.54 -18.28 -2.28
CA ALA A 41 1.28 -17.99 -2.96
C ALA A 41 0.06 -18.53 -2.21
N ASP A 42 0.21 -19.64 -1.48
CA ASP A 42 -0.91 -20.21 -0.72
C ASP A 42 -1.18 -19.41 0.56
N VAL A 43 -0.15 -18.84 1.17
CA VAL A 43 -0.31 -17.90 2.30
C VAL A 43 -1.02 -16.63 1.83
N LEU A 44 -0.62 -16.07 0.69
CA LEU A 44 -1.24 -14.87 0.13
C LEU A 44 -2.72 -15.06 -0.20
N LYS A 45 -3.08 -16.21 -0.78
CA LYS A 45 -4.47 -16.53 -1.11
C LYS A 45 -5.39 -16.66 0.12
N ALA A 46 -4.81 -16.98 1.28
CA ALA A 46 -5.56 -17.11 2.52
C ALA A 46 -5.80 -15.77 3.24
N MET A 47 -5.10 -14.70 2.85
CA MET A 47 -5.22 -13.37 3.45
C MET A 47 -6.41 -12.61 2.88
N SER A 48 -7.08 -11.83 3.72
CA SER A 48 -7.96 -10.76 3.25
C SER A 48 -7.16 -9.66 2.57
N TYR A 49 -7.84 -8.76 1.83
CA TYR A 49 -7.17 -7.62 1.20
C TYR A 49 -6.46 -6.72 2.23
N GLU A 50 -7.12 -6.47 3.36
CA GLU A 50 -6.59 -5.64 4.46
C GLU A 50 -5.34 -6.27 5.10
N GLU A 51 -5.37 -7.59 5.36
CA GLU A 51 -4.22 -8.33 5.89
C GLU A 51 -3.05 -8.32 4.91
N LEU A 52 -3.33 -8.55 3.62
CA LEU A 52 -2.32 -8.50 2.57
C LEU A 52 -1.72 -7.10 2.45
N ALA A 53 -2.56 -6.05 2.50
CA ALA A 53 -2.10 -4.66 2.45
C ALA A 53 -1.17 -4.33 3.64
N ALA A 54 -1.57 -4.68 4.86
CA ALA A 54 -0.74 -4.49 6.06
C ALA A 54 0.58 -5.25 5.96
N PHE A 55 0.53 -6.47 5.48
CA PHE A 55 1.71 -7.31 5.29
C PHE A 55 2.69 -6.71 4.29
N VAL A 56 2.21 -6.30 3.11
CA VAL A 56 3.06 -5.65 2.09
C VAL A 56 3.62 -4.33 2.60
N LEU A 57 2.78 -3.47 3.19
CA LEU A 57 3.21 -2.18 3.72
C LEU A 57 4.28 -2.33 4.80
N HIS A 58 4.21 -3.34 5.67
CA HIS A 58 5.21 -3.57 6.71
C HIS A 58 6.62 -3.85 6.18
N HIS A 59 6.74 -4.39 4.98
CA HIS A 59 8.04 -4.59 4.33
C HIS A 59 8.69 -3.27 3.88
N PHE A 60 7.89 -2.25 3.63
CA PHE A 60 8.34 -0.92 3.22
C PHE A 60 8.37 0.07 4.39
N LEU A 61 7.37 0.06 5.26
CA LEU A 61 7.21 0.96 6.40
C LEU A 61 7.67 0.26 7.69
N THR A 62 8.96 -0.10 7.76
CA THR A 62 9.52 -0.92 8.85
C THR A 62 9.54 -0.23 10.22
N ASP A 63 9.30 1.09 10.24
CA ASP A 63 9.25 1.90 11.47
C ASP A 63 7.86 1.84 12.12
N ILE A 64 6.85 1.36 11.38
CA ILE A 64 5.47 1.20 11.85
C ILE A 64 5.23 -0.28 12.18
N THR A 65 4.63 -0.56 13.33
CA THR A 65 4.37 -1.96 13.72
C THR A 65 3.31 -2.61 12.82
N LEU A 66 3.42 -3.94 12.62
CA LEU A 66 2.40 -4.66 11.85
C LEU A 66 0.99 -4.51 12.46
N LYS A 67 0.90 -4.40 13.79
CA LYS A 67 -0.36 -4.19 14.50
C LYS A 67 -1.00 -2.84 14.12
N ASP A 68 -0.20 -1.77 14.07
CA ASP A 68 -0.68 -0.45 13.71
C ASP A 68 -1.05 -0.39 12.23
N LEU A 69 -0.23 -0.99 11.36
CA LEU A 69 -0.57 -1.13 9.94
C LEU A 69 -1.85 -1.93 9.71
N SER A 70 -2.06 -3.03 10.46
CA SER A 70 -3.31 -3.81 10.35
C SER A 70 -4.54 -2.98 10.77
N LYS A 71 -4.40 -2.13 11.80
CA LYS A 71 -5.47 -1.21 12.17
C LYS A 71 -5.72 -0.17 11.09
N LEU A 72 -4.66 0.44 10.56
CA LEU A 72 -4.75 1.47 9.52
C LEU A 72 -5.39 0.92 8.23
N THR A 73 -4.98 -0.28 7.78
CA THR A 73 -5.56 -0.90 6.59
C THR A 73 -7.02 -1.30 6.81
N HIS A 74 -7.37 -1.79 7.99
CA HIS A 74 -8.76 -2.07 8.35
C HIS A 74 -9.61 -0.80 8.27
N ASP A 75 -9.19 0.28 8.93
CA ASP A 75 -9.91 1.55 8.96
C ASP A 75 -10.00 2.19 7.56
N ALA A 76 -8.97 1.99 6.73
CA ALA A 76 -8.92 2.54 5.37
C ALA A 76 -9.85 1.82 4.39
N TYR A 77 -9.99 0.51 4.52
CA TYR A 77 -10.69 -0.30 3.51
C TYR A 77 -12.09 -0.75 3.95
N THR A 78 -12.34 -0.89 5.24
CA THR A 78 -13.65 -1.34 5.73
C THR A 78 -14.74 -0.28 5.50
N GLY A 79 -15.73 -0.62 4.69
CA GLY A 79 -16.89 0.25 4.43
C GLY A 79 -16.61 1.49 3.58
N THR A 80 -15.43 1.60 2.97
CA THR A 80 -15.06 2.72 2.08
C THR A 80 -15.31 2.44 0.61
N PHE A 81 -15.55 1.17 0.27
CA PHE A 81 -15.83 0.71 -1.09
C PHE A 81 -17.29 0.26 -1.19
N ASP A 82 -17.88 0.36 -2.38
CA ASP A 82 -19.30 0.00 -2.64
C ASP A 82 -19.51 -1.51 -2.85
N THR A 83 -18.44 -2.30 -2.81
CA THR A 83 -18.45 -3.76 -2.91
C THR A 83 -17.80 -4.41 -1.68
N SER A 84 -18.15 -5.67 -1.43
CA SER A 84 -17.53 -6.46 -0.34
C SER A 84 -16.08 -6.84 -0.65
N GLU A 85 -15.73 -6.98 -1.93
CA GLU A 85 -14.37 -7.17 -2.40
C GLU A 85 -13.80 -5.83 -2.81
N ILE A 86 -12.65 -5.45 -2.27
CA ILE A 86 -12.01 -4.15 -2.57
C ILE A 86 -11.65 -4.04 -4.06
N VAL A 87 -11.18 -5.14 -4.66
CA VAL A 87 -10.86 -5.26 -6.08
C VAL A 87 -11.49 -6.54 -6.62
N PRO A 88 -12.79 -6.50 -7.01
CA PRO A 88 -13.42 -7.65 -7.64
C PRO A 88 -12.72 -8.05 -8.94
N VAL A 89 -12.55 -9.34 -9.16
CA VAL A 89 -11.97 -9.87 -10.40
C VAL A 89 -13.04 -10.58 -11.21
N LYS A 90 -13.35 -10.03 -12.39
CA LYS A 90 -14.31 -10.59 -13.34
C LYS A 90 -13.60 -11.46 -14.36
N THR A 91 -13.91 -12.74 -14.42
CA THR A 91 -13.42 -13.64 -15.48
C THR A 91 -14.27 -13.44 -16.72
N LEU A 92 -13.66 -13.02 -17.82
CA LEU A 92 -14.31 -12.78 -19.10
C LEU A 92 -14.17 -13.96 -20.07
N SER A 93 -13.09 -14.74 -19.96
CA SER A 93 -12.84 -15.96 -20.70
C SER A 93 -11.88 -16.86 -19.92
N GLU A 94 -11.57 -18.06 -20.44
CA GLU A 94 -10.61 -18.98 -19.80
C GLU A 94 -9.22 -18.38 -19.56
N SER A 95 -8.80 -17.41 -20.38
CA SER A 95 -7.46 -16.80 -20.31
C SER A 95 -7.46 -15.31 -20.02
N PHE A 96 -8.64 -14.70 -19.76
CA PHE A 96 -8.75 -13.27 -19.56
C PHE A 96 -9.64 -12.91 -18.37
N SER A 97 -9.08 -12.16 -17.43
CA SER A 97 -9.80 -11.62 -16.29
C SER A 97 -9.54 -10.12 -16.17
N MET A 98 -10.51 -9.40 -15.62
CA MET A 98 -10.45 -7.96 -15.41
C MET A 98 -10.58 -7.65 -13.92
N ALA A 99 -9.63 -6.88 -13.38
CA ALA A 99 -9.71 -6.33 -12.02
C ALA A 99 -10.47 -5.01 -12.05
N GLU A 100 -11.57 -4.92 -11.30
CA GLU A 100 -12.40 -3.73 -11.18
C GLU A 100 -11.85 -2.82 -10.07
N MET A 101 -11.11 -1.78 -10.43
CA MET A 101 -10.42 -0.89 -9.48
C MET A 101 -11.16 0.45 -9.26
N PHE A 102 -12.45 0.51 -9.52
CA PHE A 102 -13.25 1.74 -9.51
C PHE A 102 -14.33 1.79 -8.42
N HIS A 103 -14.32 0.86 -7.48
CA HIS A 103 -15.32 0.75 -6.41
C HIS A 103 -15.11 1.66 -5.21
N GLY A 104 -14.06 2.49 -5.23
CA GLY A 104 -13.79 3.49 -4.21
C GLY A 104 -14.61 4.77 -4.38
N ARG A 105 -14.48 5.71 -3.44
CA ARG A 105 -15.29 6.94 -3.35
C ARG A 105 -15.25 7.84 -4.58
N THR A 106 -14.11 7.89 -5.29
CA THR A 106 -13.93 8.75 -6.48
C THR A 106 -14.03 7.96 -7.78
N CYS A 107 -14.32 6.67 -7.72
CA CYS A 107 -14.36 5.74 -8.85
C CYS A 107 -13.03 5.69 -9.63
N ALA A 108 -11.92 6.02 -8.98
CA ALA A 108 -10.59 5.96 -9.56
C ALA A 108 -9.72 4.91 -8.86
N PHE A 109 -8.83 4.25 -9.60
CA PHE A 109 -7.90 3.27 -9.03
C PHE A 109 -7.02 3.84 -7.90
N LYS A 110 -6.82 5.16 -7.87
CA LYS A 110 -6.07 5.86 -6.83
C LYS A 110 -6.69 5.74 -5.44
N ASP A 111 -7.99 5.45 -5.35
CA ASP A 111 -8.66 5.27 -4.06
C ASP A 111 -8.04 4.12 -3.25
N LEU A 112 -7.48 3.10 -3.91
CA LEU A 112 -6.77 2.01 -3.25
C LEU A 112 -5.56 2.51 -2.44
N ALA A 113 -4.81 3.47 -2.97
CA ALA A 113 -3.66 4.06 -2.29
C ALA A 113 -4.06 5.23 -1.37
N LEU A 114 -4.93 6.12 -1.84
CA LEU A 114 -5.29 7.34 -1.11
C LEU A 114 -6.10 7.04 0.16
N SER A 115 -6.96 6.03 0.16
CA SER A 115 -7.69 5.62 1.37
C SER A 115 -6.72 5.24 2.49
N CYS A 116 -5.65 4.51 2.19
CA CYS A 116 -4.66 4.12 3.18
C CYS A 116 -3.77 5.30 3.61
N LEU A 117 -3.33 6.15 2.68
CA LEU A 117 -2.47 7.29 2.97
C LEU A 117 -3.13 8.34 3.87
N LEU A 118 -4.42 8.60 3.70
CA LEU A 118 -5.16 9.55 4.54
C LEU A 118 -5.18 9.12 6.01
N TYR A 119 -5.30 7.83 6.29
CA TYR A 119 -5.28 7.32 7.66
C TYR A 119 -3.87 7.25 8.27
N THR A 120 -2.82 7.11 7.44
CA THR A 120 -1.42 7.11 7.92
C THR A 120 -0.90 8.51 8.23
N SER A 121 -1.40 9.56 7.58
CA SER A 121 -0.97 10.94 7.82
C SER A 121 -1.59 11.55 9.08
N ASP A 122 -2.69 11.01 9.59
CA ASP A 122 -3.38 11.48 10.80
C ASP A 122 -2.97 10.69 12.07
N ALA A 123 -2.09 9.71 11.93
CA ALA A 123 -1.58 8.90 13.03
C ALA A 123 -0.22 9.39 13.52
#